data_b5bbd26991190917297a161e8c4a776a
#
_entry.id   b5bbd26991190917297a161e8c4a776a
#
_cell.length_a   1.000
_cell.length_b   1.000
_cell.length_c   1.000
_cell.angle_alpha   90.00
_cell.angle_beta   90.00
_cell.angle_gamma   90.00
#
_symmetry.space_group_name_H-M   'P 1'
#
loop_
_entity.id
_entity.type
_entity.pdbx_description
1 polymer ?
#
loop_
_entity_poly.entity_id
_entity_poly.type
_entity_poly.pdbx_seq_one_letter_code
_entity_poly.pdbx_strand_id
1 'polypeptide(L)'
;MAKAEVHLWGGYADVEKTRAWEKDTIVNVYSTTKTMTALTALLLADRGELDFDAPVAKYWPEFAANGKADIKVSHLMSHSAGLSGWREPFTTEDLYDWE
;
A
#
# COMPACT_ATOMS: atom_id res chain seq x y z
N MET A 1 1.32 -17.04 -20.04
CA MET A 1 2.17 -16.57 -18.93
C MET A 1 3.51 -16.15 -19.50
N ALA A 2 3.97 -14.95 -19.20
CA ALA A 2 5.26 -14.47 -19.67
C ALA A 2 6.39 -15.31 -19.06
N LYS A 3 7.41 -15.68 -19.87
CA LYS A 3 8.62 -16.30 -19.36
C LYS A 3 9.60 -15.20 -18.96
N ALA A 4 10.26 -15.35 -17.81
CA ALA A 4 11.38 -14.48 -17.46
C ALA A 4 12.55 -14.77 -18.41
N GLU A 5 13.06 -13.75 -19.10
CA GLU A 5 14.21 -13.89 -19.99
C GLU A 5 15.52 -13.83 -19.20
N VAL A 6 15.55 -13.04 -18.13
CA VAL A 6 16.69 -12.92 -17.22
C VAL A 6 16.19 -12.90 -15.79
N HIS A 7 16.82 -13.70 -14.92
CA HIS A 7 16.52 -13.73 -13.50
C HIS A 7 17.83 -13.88 -12.72
N LEU A 8 18.35 -12.77 -12.21
CA LEU A 8 19.62 -12.71 -11.50
C LEU A 8 19.40 -12.16 -10.09
N TRP A 9 20.11 -12.71 -9.13
CA TRP A 9 20.15 -12.24 -7.74
C TRP A 9 21.55 -12.45 -7.17
N GLY A 10 21.86 -11.70 -6.09
CA GLY A 10 23.16 -11.81 -5.42
C GLY A 10 23.23 -10.88 -4.22
N GLY A 11 24.29 -11.01 -3.45
CA GLY A 11 24.50 -10.24 -2.23
C GLY A 11 23.94 -10.95 -1.00
N TYR A 12 23.54 -10.17 0.00
CA TYR A 12 23.11 -10.68 1.30
C TYR A 12 21.77 -10.06 1.71
N ALA A 13 20.99 -10.82 2.49
CA ALA A 13 19.71 -10.40 3.04
C ALA A 13 19.84 -9.63 4.36
N ASP A 14 21.04 -9.61 4.97
CA ASP A 14 21.34 -8.94 6.24
C ASP A 14 22.65 -8.14 6.16
N VAL A 15 22.79 -7.15 7.04
CA VAL A 15 23.95 -6.26 7.13
C VAL A 15 25.21 -7.03 7.54
N GLU A 16 25.06 -8.01 8.41
CA GLU A 16 26.13 -8.89 8.93
C GLU A 16 26.66 -9.89 7.88
N LYS A 17 25.99 -9.96 6.72
CA LYS A 17 26.35 -10.87 5.62
C LYS A 17 26.34 -12.35 6.03
N THR A 18 25.41 -12.72 6.90
CA THR A 18 25.24 -14.09 7.39
C THR A 18 24.27 -14.91 6.56
N ARG A 19 23.36 -14.25 5.83
CA ARG A 19 22.37 -14.89 4.96
C ARG A 19 22.54 -14.40 3.53
N ALA A 20 22.84 -15.28 2.61
CA ALA A 20 22.89 -14.96 1.19
C ALA A 20 21.49 -14.52 0.69
N TRP A 21 21.47 -13.58 -0.24
CA TRP A 21 20.24 -13.28 -0.98
C TRP A 21 19.91 -14.44 -1.90
N GLU A 22 18.69 -14.94 -1.80
CA GLU A 22 18.18 -16.06 -2.58
C GLU A 22 17.10 -15.62 -3.56
N LYS A 23 16.72 -16.50 -4.47
CA LYS A 23 15.69 -16.25 -5.48
C LYS A 23 14.37 -15.75 -4.87
N ASP A 24 13.96 -16.34 -3.77
CA ASP A 24 12.67 -16.08 -3.13
C ASP A 24 12.79 -15.20 -1.88
N THR A 25 13.93 -14.52 -1.70
CA THR A 25 14.10 -13.54 -0.63
C THR A 25 13.16 -12.36 -0.86
N ILE A 26 12.40 -12.02 0.18
CA ILE A 26 11.50 -10.86 0.18
C ILE A 26 12.10 -9.72 1.00
N VAL A 27 11.76 -8.50 0.65
CA VAL A 27 12.20 -7.29 1.34
C VAL A 27 11.08 -6.26 1.36
N ASN A 28 11.01 -5.48 2.43
CA ASN A 28 10.08 -4.37 2.50
C ASN A 28 10.52 -3.27 1.52
N VAL A 29 9.68 -2.92 0.58
CA VAL A 29 9.94 -1.89 -0.44
C VAL A 29 9.32 -0.53 -0.08
N TYR A 30 8.75 -0.40 1.10
CA TYR A 30 8.16 0.85 1.62
C TYR A 30 7.27 1.56 0.58
N SER A 31 7.61 2.79 0.21
CA SER A 31 6.78 3.62 -0.67
C SER A 31 6.60 3.09 -2.10
N THR A 32 7.43 2.17 -2.57
CA THR A 32 7.20 1.47 -3.84
C THR A 32 5.88 0.70 -3.82
N THR A 33 5.41 0.29 -2.65
CA THR A 33 4.10 -0.34 -2.44
C THR A 33 2.94 0.54 -2.92
N LYS A 34 3.07 1.87 -2.88
CA LYS A 34 2.04 2.80 -3.39
C LYS A 34 1.75 2.59 -4.87
N THR A 35 2.74 2.24 -5.67
CA THR A 35 2.56 1.89 -7.08
C THR A 35 1.63 0.69 -7.22
N MET A 36 1.82 -0.36 -6.43
CA MET A 36 0.97 -1.54 -6.45
C MET A 36 -0.44 -1.24 -5.94
N THR A 37 -0.57 -0.40 -4.92
CA THR A 37 -1.86 0.08 -4.42
C THR A 37 -2.62 0.84 -5.51
N ALA A 38 -1.95 1.75 -6.22
CA ALA A 38 -2.55 2.50 -7.32
C ALA A 38 -3.00 1.58 -8.47
N LEU A 39 -2.16 0.61 -8.85
CA LEU A 39 -2.52 -0.38 -9.88
C LEU A 39 -3.73 -1.21 -9.48
N THR A 40 -3.81 -1.63 -8.22
CA THR A 40 -4.96 -2.37 -7.68
C THR A 40 -6.23 -1.52 -7.73
N ALA A 41 -6.15 -0.25 -7.32
CA ALA A 41 -7.30 0.66 -7.38
C ALA A 41 -7.76 0.89 -8.83
N LEU A 42 -6.84 1.08 -9.78
CA LEU A 42 -7.16 1.20 -11.20
C LEU A 42 -7.83 -0.05 -11.76
N LEU A 43 -7.35 -1.23 -11.38
CA LEU A 43 -7.95 -2.50 -11.78
C LEU A 43 -9.40 -2.63 -11.26
N LEU A 44 -9.65 -2.25 -10.01
CA LEU A 44 -10.99 -2.26 -9.43
C LEU A 44 -11.92 -1.23 -10.11
N ALA A 45 -11.38 -0.07 -10.48
CA ALA A 45 -12.12 0.92 -11.24
C ALA A 45 -12.49 0.43 -12.65
N ASP A 46 -11.55 -0.20 -13.35
CA ASP A 46 -11.78 -0.81 -14.67
C ASP A 46 -12.87 -1.90 -14.61
N ARG A 47 -12.94 -2.64 -13.52
CA ARG A 47 -13.97 -3.65 -13.27
C ARG A 47 -15.32 -3.07 -12.80
N GLY A 48 -15.42 -1.76 -12.61
CA GLY A 48 -16.61 -1.10 -12.09
C GLY A 48 -16.86 -1.31 -10.60
N GLU A 49 -15.88 -1.81 -9.86
CA GLU A 49 -15.99 -2.10 -8.43
C GLU A 49 -15.57 -0.92 -7.55
N LEU A 50 -14.82 0.04 -8.11
CA LEU A 50 -14.36 1.26 -7.43
C LEU A 50 -14.62 2.48 -8.31
N ASP A 51 -15.22 3.51 -7.71
CA ASP A 51 -15.43 4.82 -8.34
C ASP A 51 -14.57 5.85 -7.60
N PHE A 52 -13.60 6.44 -8.30
CA PHE A 52 -12.72 7.46 -7.73
C PHE A 52 -13.42 8.75 -7.30
N ASP A 53 -14.58 9.06 -7.90
CA ASP A 53 -15.39 10.23 -7.54
C ASP A 53 -16.38 9.96 -6.40
N ALA A 54 -16.56 8.71 -6.02
CA ALA A 54 -17.39 8.34 -4.89
C ALA A 54 -16.70 8.68 -3.55
N PRO A 55 -17.47 8.99 -2.49
CA PRO A 55 -16.91 9.11 -1.15
C PRO A 55 -16.36 7.77 -0.67
N VAL A 56 -15.25 7.81 0.07
CA VAL A 56 -14.64 6.63 0.70
C VAL A 56 -15.66 5.90 1.57
N ALA A 57 -16.54 6.65 2.26
CA ALA A 57 -17.58 6.11 3.12
C ALA A 57 -18.60 5.20 2.40
N LYS A 58 -18.69 5.26 1.06
CA LYS A 58 -19.49 4.31 0.27
C LYS A 58 -18.98 2.87 0.42
N TYR A 59 -17.67 2.71 0.53
CA TYR A 59 -17.00 1.41 0.62
C TYR A 59 -16.60 1.06 2.05
N TRP A 60 -16.36 2.09 2.87
CA TRP A 60 -15.97 2.00 4.27
C TRP A 60 -16.79 3.00 5.10
N PRO A 61 -18.00 2.60 5.56
CA PRO A 61 -18.94 3.51 6.23
C PRO A 61 -18.37 4.21 7.47
N GLU A 62 -17.54 3.53 8.26
CA GLU A 62 -16.93 4.07 9.47
C GLU A 62 -15.98 5.24 9.18
N PHE A 63 -15.46 5.33 7.95
CA PHE A 63 -14.62 6.45 7.52
C PHE A 63 -15.34 7.79 7.55
N ALA A 64 -16.67 7.81 7.52
CA ALA A 64 -17.47 9.03 7.57
C ALA A 64 -17.34 9.80 8.88
N ALA A 65 -16.82 9.18 9.95
CA ALA A 65 -16.65 9.81 11.25
C ALA A 65 -15.77 11.07 11.19
N ASN A 66 -15.97 11.98 12.16
CA ASN A 66 -15.16 13.18 12.34
C ASN A 66 -15.08 14.07 11.09
N GLY A 67 -16.21 14.25 10.40
CA GLY A 67 -16.31 15.18 9.27
C GLY A 67 -15.68 14.69 7.96
N LYS A 68 -15.45 13.38 7.81
CA LYS A 68 -14.81 12.79 6.62
C LYS A 68 -15.79 12.19 5.61
N ALA A 69 -17.10 12.42 5.77
CA ALA A 69 -18.15 11.79 4.94
C ALA A 69 -17.99 12.09 3.43
N ASP A 70 -17.52 13.29 3.09
CA ASP A 70 -17.42 13.77 1.70
C ASP A 70 -16.04 13.58 1.08
N ILE A 71 -15.10 12.97 1.78
CA ILE A 71 -13.77 12.68 1.23
C ILE A 71 -13.91 11.61 0.16
N LYS A 72 -13.54 11.96 -1.07
CA LYS A 72 -13.57 11.04 -2.22
C LYS A 72 -12.40 10.07 -2.20
N VAL A 73 -12.57 8.93 -2.85
CA VAL A 73 -11.49 7.98 -3.09
C VAL A 73 -10.29 8.66 -3.77
N SER A 74 -10.55 9.52 -4.76
CA SER A 74 -9.48 10.29 -5.44
C SER A 74 -8.70 11.19 -4.51
N HIS A 75 -9.33 11.82 -3.51
CA HIS A 75 -8.63 12.64 -2.51
C HIS A 75 -7.69 11.80 -1.64
N LEU A 76 -8.13 10.60 -1.26
CA LEU A 76 -7.32 9.66 -0.48
C LEU A 76 -6.12 9.17 -1.29
N MET A 77 -6.36 8.74 -2.53
CA MET A 77 -5.32 8.22 -3.43
C MET A 77 -4.27 9.26 -3.83
N SER A 78 -4.65 10.53 -3.91
CA SER A 78 -3.77 11.65 -4.29
C SER A 78 -3.13 12.35 -3.10
N HIS A 79 -3.32 11.87 -1.88
CA HIS A 79 -2.84 12.50 -0.65
C HIS A 79 -3.35 13.94 -0.42
N SER A 80 -4.54 14.26 -0.93
CA SER A 80 -5.16 15.58 -0.81
C SER A 80 -6.32 15.64 0.20
N ALA A 81 -6.52 14.57 0.97
CA ALA A 81 -7.62 14.46 1.94
C ALA A 81 -7.35 15.19 3.28
N GLY A 82 -6.16 15.75 3.49
CA GLY A 82 -5.77 16.40 4.75
C GLY A 82 -5.42 15.43 5.89
N LEU A 83 -5.26 14.15 5.58
CA LEU A 83 -4.92 13.10 6.55
C LEU A 83 -3.40 12.91 6.58
N SER A 84 -2.70 13.72 7.39
CA SER A 84 -1.23 13.81 7.36
C SER A 84 -0.52 12.77 8.23
N GLY A 85 -1.21 12.08 9.12
CA GLY A 85 -0.60 11.09 10.01
C GLY A 85 -1.55 10.57 11.07
N TRP A 86 -1.03 9.74 11.93
CA TRP A 86 -1.74 9.17 13.06
C TRP A 86 -1.75 10.17 14.24
N ARG A 87 -2.81 10.17 14.99
CA ARG A 87 -2.90 11.00 16.22
C ARG A 87 -2.06 10.40 17.33
N GLU A 88 -2.12 9.09 17.48
CA GLU A 88 -1.31 8.35 18.45
C GLU A 88 0.05 8.01 17.87
N PRO A 89 1.13 8.14 18.65
CA PRO A 89 2.45 7.69 18.22
C PRO A 89 2.45 6.17 18.02
N PHE A 90 3.17 5.71 17.02
CA PHE A 90 3.34 4.29 16.75
C PHE A 90 4.84 3.94 16.62
N THR A 91 5.18 2.70 16.89
CA THR A 91 6.55 2.17 16.84
C THR A 91 6.78 1.37 15.55
N THR A 92 8.03 0.99 15.30
CA THR A 92 8.36 0.10 14.17
C THR A 92 7.71 -1.27 14.36
N GLU A 93 7.62 -1.74 15.60
CA GLU A 93 6.98 -3.00 15.95
C GLU A 93 5.50 -3.02 15.56
N ASP A 94 4.79 -1.92 15.79
CA ASP A 94 3.37 -1.78 15.43
C ASP A 94 3.13 -1.95 13.91
N LEU A 95 4.14 -1.66 13.08
CA LEU A 95 4.03 -1.84 11.62
C LEU A 95 4.04 -3.32 11.20
N TYR A 96 4.51 -4.20 12.06
CA TYR A 96 4.61 -5.63 11.82
C TYR A 96 3.61 -6.45 12.64
N ASP A 97 2.81 -5.78 13.46
CA ASP A 97 1.71 -6.37 14.20
C ASP A 97 0.46 -6.40 13.31
N TRP A 98 0.00 -7.59 12.96
CA TRP A 98 -1.12 -7.82 12.04
C TRP A 98 -2.38 -8.31 12.77
N GLU A 99 -2.42 -8.29 14.11
CA GLU A 99 -3.56 -8.69 14.95
C GLU A 99 -4.45 -7.53 15.36
#